data_f48434b35d47fbaef0ef78fd8597516c
#
_entry.id   f48434b35d47fbaef0ef78fd8597516c
#
_cell.length_a   1.000
_cell.length_b   1.000
_cell.length_c   1.000
_cell.angle_alpha   90.00
_cell.angle_beta   90.00
_cell.angle_gamma   90.00
#
_symmetry.space_group_name_H-M   'P 1'
#
loop_
_entity.id
_entity.type
_entity.pdbx_description
1 polymer ?
#
loop_
_entity_poly.entity_id
_entity_poly.type
_entity_poly.pdbx_seq_one_letter_code
_entity_poly.pdbx_strand_id
1 'polypeptide(L)'
;MRETIITVFFSILSLIFSLQVYAGPVQDSVLRKPSAMLKSQIDTLFTPSTVPDPVMSYQNLVYKNRLESIQKDISLSYNEHVQHYIDIYTGRKEQIGRMLGLSEYYFPIFEKALKEAGIPEELKFLTVVESALNPQAVSRSGAVGPWQFMYETAKGYGLIMDNYTDERKDPVKASYAAARYLFDAHARIGDWLLTIAAFNCGTGAVTRAIEKSGGVADFWKVRPFLPVQTQNYVPAFIATVYSMNFSKDHEISAKPAGFSTLTDVVPVNKRISISSIAAATDLDIKELLILNPSFKKEIVNGSATTPVPLVLPALKNNVY
;
A
#
# COMPACT_ATOMS: atom_id res chain seq x y z
N MET A 1 -36.24 -11.56 5.77
CA MET A 1 -34.79 -11.64 5.98
C MET A 1 -34.19 -10.35 5.40
N ARG A 2 -33.76 -9.45 6.26
CA ARG A 2 -33.20 -8.14 5.87
C ARG A 2 -31.69 -8.32 5.69
N GLU A 3 -31.21 -8.18 4.46
CA GLU A 3 -29.78 -8.10 4.19
C GLU A 3 -29.25 -6.76 4.71
N THR A 4 -28.41 -6.82 5.71
CA THR A 4 -27.69 -5.65 6.24
C THR A 4 -26.52 -5.37 5.33
N ILE A 5 -26.64 -4.34 4.50
CA ILE A 5 -25.53 -3.84 3.67
C ILE A 5 -24.54 -3.16 4.61
N ILE A 6 -23.43 -3.84 4.90
CA ILE A 6 -22.29 -3.25 5.60
C ILE A 6 -21.48 -2.44 4.59
N THR A 7 -21.71 -1.14 4.56
CA THR A 7 -20.87 -0.19 3.83
C THR A 7 -19.57 -0.01 4.61
N VAL A 8 -18.51 -0.71 4.21
CA VAL A 8 -17.18 -0.58 4.82
C VAL A 8 -16.51 0.65 4.20
N PHE A 9 -16.46 1.75 4.97
CA PHE A 9 -15.67 2.93 4.63
C PHE A 9 -14.21 2.70 4.99
N PHE A 10 -13.36 2.53 3.98
CA PHE A 10 -11.91 2.54 4.16
C PHE A 10 -11.39 3.97 4.04
N SER A 11 -10.80 4.50 5.10
CA SER A 11 -10.13 5.81 5.09
C SER A 11 -8.64 5.65 5.38
N ILE A 12 -7.88 5.20 4.40
CA ILE A 12 -6.44 4.92 4.55
C ILE A 12 -5.56 6.08 4.08
N LEU A 13 -6.09 6.99 3.26
CA LEU A 13 -5.30 8.11 2.72
C LEU A 13 -5.05 9.25 3.73
N SER A 14 -5.62 9.20 4.95
CA SER A 14 -5.57 10.32 5.90
C SER A 14 -4.33 10.37 6.80
N LEU A 15 -3.42 9.39 6.75
CA LEU A 15 -2.18 9.41 7.56
C LEU A 15 -1.07 10.28 6.95
N ILE A 16 -1.25 10.80 5.75
CA ILE A 16 -0.24 11.58 5.02
C ILE A 16 -0.52 13.10 5.04
N PHE A 17 -1.73 13.55 5.44
CA PHE A 17 -2.10 14.96 5.40
C PHE A 17 -2.72 15.45 6.71
N SER A 18 -1.89 15.88 7.65
CA SER A 18 -2.26 16.87 8.66
C SER A 18 -1.20 17.97 8.74
N LEU A 19 -1.27 18.89 7.78
CA LEU A 19 -0.73 20.24 7.94
C LEU A 19 -1.95 21.18 7.93
N GLN A 20 -2.32 21.67 9.11
CA GLN A 20 -3.28 22.74 9.26
C GLN A 20 -2.65 24.02 8.71
N VAL A 21 -3.21 24.54 7.61
CA VAL A 21 -2.99 25.91 7.19
C VAL A 21 -4.07 26.76 7.86
N TYR A 22 -3.63 27.64 8.77
CA TYR A 22 -4.45 28.73 9.30
C TYR A 22 -4.72 29.73 8.19
N ALA A 23 -5.95 29.87 7.74
CA ALA A 23 -6.42 30.97 6.88
C ALA A 23 -7.15 31.98 7.76
N GLY A 24 -6.58 33.17 7.88
CA GLY A 24 -7.24 34.34 8.46
C GLY A 24 -8.32 34.91 7.51
N PRO A 25 -9.24 35.76 8.01
CA PRO A 25 -10.39 36.20 7.24
C PRO A 25 -10.00 37.22 6.16
N VAL A 26 -10.41 36.95 4.91
CA VAL A 26 -10.34 37.91 3.79
C VAL A 26 -11.68 38.64 3.68
N GLN A 27 -11.58 39.95 3.74
CA GLN A 27 -12.66 40.91 3.62
C GLN A 27 -13.28 40.92 2.19
N ASP A 28 -14.61 40.94 2.15
CA ASP A 28 -15.41 41.13 0.93
C ASP A 28 -15.10 42.43 0.22
N SER A 29 -14.80 42.40 -1.07
CA SER A 29 -14.88 43.54 -1.96
C SER A 29 -15.48 43.19 -3.33
N VAL A 30 -16.73 43.60 -3.46
CA VAL A 30 -17.45 44.07 -4.67
C VAL A 30 -17.18 43.34 -6.00
N LEU A 31 -18.04 42.36 -6.33
CA LEU A 31 -18.20 41.83 -7.68
C LEU A 31 -19.10 42.74 -8.54
N ARG A 32 -18.48 43.47 -9.49
CA ARG A 32 -19.19 44.07 -10.62
C ARG A 32 -19.51 43.00 -11.67
N LYS A 33 -20.79 42.83 -12.03
CA LYS A 33 -21.25 41.97 -13.14
C LYS A 33 -20.75 42.53 -14.48
N PRO A 34 -20.17 41.72 -15.39
CA PRO A 34 -19.90 42.13 -16.77
C PRO A 34 -21.23 42.17 -17.58
N SER A 35 -21.33 43.19 -18.41
CA SER A 35 -22.50 43.44 -19.24
C SER A 35 -22.66 42.48 -20.42
N ALA A 36 -23.87 42.20 -20.79
CA ALA A 36 -24.31 41.20 -21.79
C ALA A 36 -23.93 41.51 -23.26
N MET A 37 -23.03 42.45 -23.53
CA MET A 37 -22.73 42.91 -24.89
C MET A 37 -21.47 42.36 -25.53
N LEU A 38 -20.75 41.46 -24.85
CA LEU A 38 -19.51 40.88 -25.38
C LEU A 38 -19.64 39.40 -25.80
N LYS A 39 -20.86 38.85 -25.83
CA LYS A 39 -21.13 37.42 -26.09
C LYS A 39 -21.37 37.05 -27.56
N SER A 40 -21.52 38.01 -28.47
CA SER A 40 -21.91 37.73 -29.86
C SER A 40 -20.78 37.86 -30.90
N GLN A 41 -19.54 38.11 -30.51
CA GLN A 41 -18.41 38.21 -31.47
C GLN A 41 -17.29 37.17 -31.29
N ILE A 42 -17.45 36.19 -30.40
CA ILE A 42 -16.44 35.15 -30.17
C ILE A 42 -16.82 33.83 -30.86
N ASP A 43 -18.06 33.63 -31.34
CA ASP A 43 -18.54 32.35 -31.88
C ASP A 43 -18.19 32.06 -33.36
N THR A 44 -17.41 32.90 -34.05
CA THR A 44 -17.14 32.70 -35.47
C THR A 44 -15.65 32.46 -35.83
N LEU A 45 -14.79 32.15 -34.87
CA LEU A 45 -13.37 31.91 -35.13
C LEU A 45 -12.80 30.58 -34.64
N PHE A 46 -13.61 29.64 -34.19
CA PHE A 46 -13.15 28.28 -33.92
C PHE A 46 -13.62 27.32 -35.01
N THR A 47 -12.91 27.25 -36.12
CA THR A 47 -12.77 25.99 -36.86
C THR A 47 -12.15 24.97 -35.89
N PRO A 48 -12.60 23.68 -35.85
CA PRO A 48 -11.94 22.66 -35.08
C PRO A 48 -10.55 22.46 -35.65
N SER A 49 -9.58 23.19 -35.12
CA SER A 49 -8.18 22.85 -35.24
C SER A 49 -8.05 21.48 -34.59
N THR A 50 -7.65 20.47 -35.34
CA THR A 50 -7.08 19.25 -34.81
C THR A 50 -5.91 19.70 -33.94
N VAL A 51 -6.14 19.83 -32.62
CA VAL A 51 -5.08 20.10 -31.66
C VAL A 51 -4.16 18.89 -31.80
N PRO A 52 -2.91 19.04 -32.23
CA PRO A 52 -1.97 17.92 -32.21
C PRO A 52 -1.92 17.44 -30.78
N ASP A 53 -1.92 16.11 -30.58
CA ASP A 53 -1.69 15.50 -29.28
C ASP A 53 -0.58 16.29 -28.57
N PRO A 54 -0.77 16.72 -27.31
CA PRO A 54 0.22 17.53 -26.62
C PRO A 54 1.53 16.77 -26.68
N VAL A 55 2.54 17.36 -27.32
CA VAL A 55 3.88 16.77 -27.45
C VAL A 55 4.32 16.40 -26.03
N MET A 56 4.38 15.10 -25.76
CA MET A 56 4.75 14.56 -24.45
C MET A 56 6.09 15.18 -24.06
N SER A 57 6.18 15.79 -22.88
CA SER A 57 7.45 16.38 -22.44
C SER A 57 8.53 15.30 -22.38
N TYR A 58 9.80 15.70 -22.54
CA TYR A 58 10.92 14.75 -22.42
C TYR A 58 10.86 13.95 -21.11
N GLN A 59 10.51 14.60 -20.03
CA GLN A 59 10.38 13.96 -18.71
C GLN A 59 9.26 12.92 -18.68
N ASN A 60 8.13 13.20 -19.29
CA ASN A 60 7.02 12.25 -19.40
C ASN A 60 7.40 11.02 -20.19
N LEU A 61 8.16 11.19 -21.27
CA LEU A 61 8.69 10.09 -22.08
C LEU A 61 9.67 9.23 -21.26
N VAL A 62 10.53 9.85 -20.46
CA VAL A 62 11.43 9.13 -19.54
C VAL A 62 10.65 8.29 -18.55
N TYR A 63 9.63 8.84 -17.92
CA TYR A 63 8.79 8.11 -16.95
C TYR A 63 8.07 6.92 -17.61
N LYS A 64 7.50 7.14 -18.78
CA LYS A 64 6.85 6.09 -19.56
C LYS A 64 7.82 4.96 -19.87
N ASN A 65 8.97 5.26 -20.49
CA ASN A 65 9.97 4.26 -20.87
C ASN A 65 10.52 3.48 -19.67
N ARG A 66 10.69 4.15 -18.53
CA ARG A 66 11.11 3.50 -17.28
C ARG A 66 10.06 2.53 -16.75
N LEU A 67 8.78 2.90 -16.71
CA LEU A 67 7.71 1.99 -16.32
C LEU A 67 7.62 0.78 -17.26
N GLU A 68 7.70 1.00 -18.57
CA GLU A 68 7.71 -0.07 -19.56
C GLU A 68 8.91 -1.02 -19.39
N SER A 69 10.08 -0.49 -18.96
CA SER A 69 11.30 -1.31 -18.76
C SER A 69 11.25 -2.25 -17.56
N ILE A 70 10.40 -1.97 -16.57
CA ILE A 70 10.25 -2.79 -15.35
C ILE A 70 8.93 -3.56 -15.29
N GLN A 71 8.05 -3.33 -16.27
CA GLN A 71 6.77 -4.03 -16.35
C GLN A 71 6.98 -5.52 -16.58
N LYS A 72 6.25 -6.35 -15.82
CA LYS A 72 6.20 -7.80 -15.98
C LYS A 72 4.75 -8.24 -16.15
N ASP A 73 4.17 -8.91 -15.16
CA ASP A 73 2.81 -9.44 -15.19
C ASP A 73 1.74 -8.35 -14.97
N ILE A 74 2.10 -7.28 -14.27
CA ILE A 74 1.18 -6.16 -13.99
C ILE A 74 1.48 -5.01 -14.96
N SER A 75 0.44 -4.54 -15.67
CA SER A 75 0.56 -3.38 -16.55
C SER A 75 0.89 -2.11 -15.76
N LEU A 76 2.02 -1.47 -16.06
CA LEU A 76 2.47 -0.23 -15.45
C LEU A 76 2.23 0.96 -16.40
N SER A 77 1.00 1.13 -16.87
CA SER A 77 0.61 2.15 -17.82
C SER A 77 0.91 3.56 -17.31
N TYR A 78 1.63 4.35 -18.12
CA TYR A 78 1.87 5.77 -17.86
C TYR A 78 0.70 6.62 -18.37
N ASN A 79 0.22 7.53 -17.53
CA ASN A 79 -0.76 8.57 -17.86
C ASN A 79 -0.69 9.72 -16.84
N GLU A 80 -1.51 10.76 -17.03
CA GLU A 80 -1.53 11.95 -16.15
C GLU A 80 -1.81 11.63 -14.67
N HIS A 81 -2.65 10.62 -14.39
CA HIS A 81 -2.96 10.22 -13.02
C HIS A 81 -1.76 9.55 -12.35
N VAL A 82 -1.02 8.72 -13.07
CA VAL A 82 0.20 8.08 -12.59
C VAL A 82 1.30 9.10 -12.41
N GLN A 83 1.49 10.01 -13.39
CA GLN A 83 2.46 11.09 -13.30
C GLN A 83 2.28 11.93 -12.06
N HIS A 84 1.05 12.36 -11.77
CA HIS A 84 0.74 13.15 -10.58
C HIS A 84 1.30 12.50 -9.29
N TYR A 85 1.16 11.18 -9.14
CA TYR A 85 1.70 10.48 -7.98
C TYR A 85 3.22 10.26 -8.05
N ILE A 86 3.80 10.07 -9.25
CA ILE A 86 5.26 10.01 -9.41
C ILE A 86 5.88 11.31 -8.89
N ASP A 87 5.36 12.47 -9.31
CA ASP A 87 5.86 13.78 -8.91
C ASP A 87 5.74 14.00 -7.39
N ILE A 88 4.62 13.57 -6.79
CA ILE A 88 4.42 13.62 -5.33
C ILE A 88 5.44 12.74 -4.61
N TYR A 89 5.65 11.52 -5.03
CA TYR A 89 6.47 10.55 -4.30
C TYR A 89 7.96 10.83 -4.47
N THR A 90 8.41 11.17 -5.67
CA THR A 90 9.81 11.54 -5.90
C THR A 90 10.19 12.85 -5.19
N GLY A 91 9.23 13.75 -4.95
CA GLY A 91 9.41 14.93 -4.10
C GLY A 91 9.51 14.60 -2.60
N ARG A 92 9.05 13.42 -2.15
CA ARG A 92 9.06 12.99 -0.74
C ARG A 92 10.28 12.12 -0.42
N LYS A 93 11.47 12.59 -0.76
CA LYS A 93 12.73 11.83 -0.69
C LYS A 93 12.95 11.15 0.66
N GLU A 94 12.66 11.83 1.76
CA GLU A 94 12.83 11.30 3.12
C GLU A 94 11.92 10.10 3.41
N GLN A 95 10.66 10.17 2.95
CA GLN A 95 9.69 9.08 3.17
C GLN A 95 10.03 7.85 2.32
N ILE A 96 10.31 8.05 1.03
CA ILE A 96 10.71 6.96 0.14
C ILE A 96 12.03 6.33 0.63
N GLY A 97 12.99 7.15 1.08
CA GLY A 97 14.24 6.66 1.65
C GLY A 97 14.03 5.72 2.86
N ARG A 98 13.09 6.06 3.76
CA ARG A 98 12.72 5.16 4.87
C ARG A 98 12.09 3.86 4.39
N MET A 99 11.19 3.93 3.41
CA MET A 99 10.55 2.72 2.85
C MET A 99 11.55 1.83 2.13
N LEU A 100 12.55 2.41 1.44
CA LEU A 100 13.66 1.66 0.83
C LEU A 100 14.46 0.89 1.89
N GLY A 101 14.82 1.52 3.01
CA GLY A 101 15.53 0.82 4.08
C GLY A 101 14.71 -0.29 4.73
N LEU A 102 13.42 -0.05 4.98
CA LEU A 102 12.51 -1.07 5.52
C LEU A 102 12.27 -2.22 4.53
N SER A 103 12.27 -1.93 3.23
CA SER A 103 12.04 -2.94 2.19
C SER A 103 13.14 -4.01 2.16
N GLU A 104 14.36 -3.72 2.60
CA GLU A 104 15.45 -4.71 2.70
C GLU A 104 15.07 -5.90 3.60
N TYR A 105 14.30 -5.64 4.67
CA TYR A 105 13.80 -6.68 5.57
C TYR A 105 12.46 -7.27 5.11
N TYR A 106 11.48 -6.42 4.78
CA TYR A 106 10.12 -6.87 4.57
C TYR A 106 9.88 -7.48 3.18
N PHE A 107 10.48 -6.96 2.12
CA PHE A 107 10.20 -7.44 0.76
C PHE A 107 10.53 -8.91 0.54
N PRO A 108 11.66 -9.45 1.00
CA PRO A 108 11.93 -10.89 0.88
C PRO A 108 10.84 -11.77 1.53
N ILE A 109 10.25 -11.33 2.64
CA ILE A 109 9.15 -12.02 3.32
C ILE A 109 7.89 -12.01 2.46
N PHE A 110 7.54 -10.86 1.90
CA PHE A 110 6.34 -10.67 1.09
C PHE A 110 6.45 -11.40 -0.25
N GLU A 111 7.59 -11.24 -0.93
CA GLU A 111 7.91 -11.93 -2.20
C GLU A 111 7.78 -13.45 -2.08
N LYS A 112 8.29 -14.03 -0.99
CA LYS A 112 8.18 -15.46 -0.74
C LYS A 112 6.71 -15.91 -0.72
N ALA A 113 5.85 -15.22 0.03
CA ALA A 113 4.44 -15.57 0.14
C ALA A 113 3.69 -15.41 -1.20
N LEU A 114 3.97 -14.33 -1.95
CA LEU A 114 3.37 -14.07 -3.26
C LEU A 114 3.81 -15.12 -4.29
N LYS A 115 5.09 -15.43 -4.35
CA LYS A 115 5.68 -16.43 -5.24
C LYS A 115 5.13 -17.83 -4.98
N GLU A 116 5.01 -18.24 -3.72
CA GLU A 116 4.45 -19.54 -3.35
C GLU A 116 2.95 -19.65 -3.70
N ALA A 117 2.24 -18.54 -3.78
CA ALA A 117 0.87 -18.47 -4.25
C ALA A 117 0.74 -18.36 -5.79
N GLY A 118 1.85 -18.25 -6.51
CA GLY A 118 1.86 -18.13 -7.98
C GLY A 118 1.32 -16.80 -8.50
N ILE A 119 1.47 -15.72 -7.73
CA ILE A 119 0.99 -14.38 -8.11
C ILE A 119 2.17 -13.37 -8.21
N PRO A 120 2.00 -12.27 -8.95
CA PRO A 120 3.07 -11.32 -9.22
C PRO A 120 3.73 -10.77 -7.95
N GLU A 121 5.06 -10.84 -7.88
CA GLU A 121 5.84 -10.32 -6.75
C GLU A 121 5.74 -8.79 -6.59
N GLU A 122 5.39 -8.09 -7.66
CA GLU A 122 5.17 -6.63 -7.66
C GLU A 122 4.04 -6.22 -6.71
N LEU A 123 3.13 -7.13 -6.38
CA LEU A 123 2.06 -6.86 -5.41
C LEU A 123 2.57 -6.58 -3.99
N LYS A 124 3.85 -6.87 -3.69
CA LYS A 124 4.52 -6.42 -2.46
C LYS A 124 4.43 -4.91 -2.23
N PHE A 125 4.43 -4.11 -3.31
CA PHE A 125 4.32 -2.66 -3.22
C PHE A 125 2.97 -2.16 -2.67
N LEU A 126 1.95 -3.03 -2.61
CA LEU A 126 0.70 -2.71 -1.89
C LEU A 126 0.97 -2.36 -0.42
N THR A 127 1.90 -3.05 0.24
CA THR A 127 2.25 -2.78 1.64
C THR A 127 2.86 -1.39 1.86
N VAL A 128 3.53 -0.86 0.84
CA VAL A 128 4.03 0.52 0.86
C VAL A 128 2.87 1.51 0.79
N VAL A 129 1.90 1.28 -0.11
CA VAL A 129 0.69 2.11 -0.25
C VAL A 129 -0.18 2.04 0.99
N GLU A 130 -0.35 0.86 1.58
CA GLU A 130 -1.24 0.61 2.71
C GLU A 130 -0.71 1.16 4.04
N SER A 131 0.55 0.94 4.32
CA SER A 131 1.11 1.19 5.66
C SER A 131 2.49 1.85 5.67
N ALA A 132 3.08 2.16 4.52
CA ALA A 132 4.49 2.54 4.42
C ALA A 132 5.43 1.49 5.06
N LEU A 133 5.10 0.19 4.90
CA LEU A 133 5.80 -0.95 5.50
C LEU A 133 5.75 -0.98 7.03
N ASN A 134 4.77 -0.34 7.66
CA ASN A 134 4.65 -0.32 9.12
C ASN A 134 3.73 -1.45 9.62
N PRO A 135 4.26 -2.49 10.28
CA PRO A 135 3.45 -3.59 10.81
C PRO A 135 2.55 -3.18 11.99
N GLN A 136 2.84 -2.06 12.64
CA GLN A 136 2.02 -1.52 13.73
C GLN A 136 0.91 -0.58 13.25
N ALA A 137 0.81 -0.31 11.95
CA ALA A 137 -0.19 0.61 11.42
C ALA A 137 -1.63 0.18 11.77
N VAL A 138 -2.42 1.14 12.21
CA VAL A 138 -3.86 0.97 12.50
C VAL A 138 -4.60 2.14 11.86
N SER A 139 -5.52 1.86 10.94
CA SER A 139 -6.34 2.90 10.31
C SER A 139 -7.51 3.32 11.21
N ARG A 140 -8.13 4.45 10.89
CA ARG A 140 -9.36 4.90 11.56
C ARG A 140 -10.51 3.91 11.44
N SER A 141 -10.56 3.13 10.35
CA SER A 141 -11.56 2.11 10.10
C SER A 141 -11.24 0.76 10.74
N GLY A 142 -10.12 0.63 11.46
CA GLY A 142 -9.71 -0.59 12.13
C GLY A 142 -8.96 -1.60 11.24
N ALA A 143 -8.47 -1.19 10.07
CA ALA A 143 -7.52 -1.98 9.31
C ALA A 143 -6.16 -1.98 10.02
N VAL A 144 -5.45 -3.13 10.01
CA VAL A 144 -4.24 -3.34 10.82
C VAL A 144 -3.14 -4.03 10.02
N GLY A 145 -1.89 -3.65 10.30
CA GLY A 145 -0.69 -4.33 9.86
C GLY A 145 -0.16 -3.86 8.51
N PRO A 146 0.88 -4.52 7.96
CA PRO A 146 1.53 -4.09 6.74
C PRO A 146 0.60 -4.15 5.52
N TRP A 147 -0.34 -5.10 5.50
CA TRP A 147 -1.34 -5.30 4.46
C TRP A 147 -2.70 -4.64 4.77
N GLN A 148 -2.84 -3.96 5.90
CA GLN A 148 -4.06 -3.27 6.34
C GLN A 148 -5.33 -4.14 6.29
N PHE A 149 -5.25 -5.34 6.85
CA PHE A 149 -6.40 -6.21 6.94
C PHE A 149 -7.49 -5.69 7.89
N MET A 150 -8.73 -5.71 7.43
CA MET A 150 -9.90 -5.60 8.29
C MET A 150 -10.11 -6.90 9.07
N TYR A 151 -10.68 -6.79 10.28
CA TYR A 151 -10.82 -7.93 11.19
C TYR A 151 -11.53 -9.13 10.54
N GLU A 152 -12.70 -8.92 9.94
CA GLU A 152 -13.48 -10.01 9.35
C GLU A 152 -12.77 -10.63 8.12
N THR A 153 -12.13 -9.82 7.30
CA THR A 153 -11.34 -10.30 6.17
C THR A 153 -10.16 -11.15 6.66
N ALA A 154 -9.41 -10.65 7.64
CA ALA A 154 -8.28 -11.36 8.25
C ALA A 154 -8.69 -12.72 8.79
N LYS A 155 -9.80 -12.77 9.53
CA LYS A 155 -10.38 -14.00 10.08
C LYS A 155 -10.80 -14.98 8.97
N GLY A 156 -11.42 -14.48 7.90
CA GLY A 156 -11.82 -15.29 6.74
C GLY A 156 -10.62 -15.92 6.02
N TYR A 157 -9.45 -15.29 6.07
CA TYR A 157 -8.19 -15.81 5.52
C TYR A 157 -7.31 -16.50 6.57
N GLY A 158 -7.85 -16.83 7.75
CA GLY A 158 -7.26 -17.69 8.76
C GLY A 158 -6.25 -17.01 9.68
N LEU A 159 -6.22 -15.68 9.74
CA LEU A 159 -5.40 -14.95 10.72
C LEU A 159 -6.06 -15.00 12.11
N ILE A 160 -5.25 -15.18 13.14
CA ILE A 160 -5.67 -15.23 14.53
C ILE A 160 -5.53 -13.85 15.18
N MET A 161 -6.63 -13.38 15.77
CA MET A 161 -6.67 -12.19 16.60
C MET A 161 -7.29 -12.56 17.95
N ASP A 162 -6.44 -12.77 18.96
CA ASP A 162 -6.84 -13.14 20.30
C ASP A 162 -6.31 -12.17 21.39
N ASN A 163 -6.29 -12.60 22.65
CA ASN A 163 -5.82 -11.79 23.78
C ASN A 163 -4.29 -11.56 23.79
N TYR A 164 -3.51 -12.39 23.08
CA TYR A 164 -2.04 -12.39 23.07
C TYR A 164 -1.45 -12.05 21.72
N THR A 165 -2.21 -12.26 20.65
CA THR A 165 -1.71 -12.15 19.27
C THR A 165 -2.67 -11.37 18.40
N ASP A 166 -2.13 -10.59 17.47
CA ASP A 166 -2.83 -10.04 16.31
C ASP A 166 -1.99 -10.32 15.05
N GLU A 167 -2.32 -11.41 14.37
CA GLU A 167 -1.54 -11.88 13.21
C GLU A 167 -1.65 -10.99 11.98
N ARG A 168 -2.54 -10.00 11.99
CA ARG A 168 -2.55 -8.94 10.96
C ARG A 168 -1.27 -8.12 10.96
N LYS A 169 -0.58 -8.07 12.13
CA LYS A 169 0.70 -7.39 12.31
C LYS A 169 1.90 -8.27 11.98
N ASP A 170 1.72 -9.58 11.93
CA ASP A 170 2.78 -10.55 11.60
C ASP A 170 3.14 -10.46 10.11
N PRO A 171 4.36 -10.07 9.74
CA PRO A 171 4.72 -9.87 8.33
C PRO A 171 4.59 -11.16 7.50
N VAL A 172 4.89 -12.31 8.08
CA VAL A 172 4.84 -13.60 7.39
C VAL A 172 3.39 -14.05 7.21
N LYS A 173 2.64 -14.19 8.32
CA LYS A 173 1.27 -14.71 8.30
C LYS A 173 0.32 -13.81 7.51
N ALA A 174 0.41 -12.49 7.70
CA ALA A 174 -0.38 -11.53 6.95
C ALA A 174 -0.08 -11.59 5.44
N SER A 175 1.16 -11.86 5.04
CA SER A 175 1.52 -11.98 3.62
C SER A 175 0.92 -13.23 2.97
N TYR A 176 0.92 -14.37 3.64
CA TYR A 176 0.24 -15.56 3.13
C TYR A 176 -1.29 -15.37 3.04
N ALA A 177 -1.89 -14.66 3.98
CA ALA A 177 -3.31 -14.31 3.91
C ALA A 177 -3.59 -13.35 2.75
N ALA A 178 -2.74 -12.32 2.54
CA ALA A 178 -2.85 -11.37 1.44
C ALA A 178 -2.67 -12.05 0.08
N ALA A 179 -1.69 -12.95 -0.04
CA ALA A 179 -1.45 -13.71 -1.27
C ALA A 179 -2.69 -14.54 -1.66
N ARG A 180 -3.33 -15.24 -0.70
CA ARG A 180 -4.57 -15.96 -0.95
C ARG A 180 -5.73 -15.04 -1.35
N TYR A 181 -5.89 -13.91 -0.65
CA TYR A 181 -6.92 -12.92 -1.02
C TYR A 181 -6.74 -12.42 -2.46
N LEU A 182 -5.51 -12.07 -2.84
CA LEU A 182 -5.18 -11.57 -4.17
C LEU A 182 -5.38 -12.64 -5.25
N PHE A 183 -5.01 -13.88 -4.96
CA PHE A 183 -5.28 -15.01 -5.83
C PHE A 183 -6.79 -15.20 -6.07
N ASP A 184 -7.60 -15.26 -5.00
CA ASP A 184 -9.05 -15.40 -5.10
C ASP A 184 -9.72 -14.23 -5.84
N ALA A 185 -9.25 -13.01 -5.59
CA ALA A 185 -9.76 -11.82 -6.25
C ALA A 185 -9.42 -11.83 -7.74
N HIS A 186 -8.18 -12.18 -8.10
CA HIS A 186 -7.74 -12.26 -9.51
C HIS A 186 -8.48 -13.37 -10.27
N ALA A 187 -8.68 -14.52 -9.66
CA ALA A 187 -9.44 -15.61 -10.27
C ALA A 187 -10.89 -15.22 -10.64
N ARG A 188 -11.48 -14.25 -9.92
CA ARG A 188 -12.84 -13.73 -10.20
C ARG A 188 -12.86 -12.59 -11.20
N ILE A 189 -11.82 -11.74 -11.24
CA ILE A 189 -11.82 -10.47 -11.98
C ILE A 189 -11.05 -10.60 -13.30
N GLY A 190 -9.92 -11.34 -13.33
CA GLY A 190 -9.11 -11.59 -14.51
C GLY A 190 -8.17 -10.45 -14.93
N ASP A 191 -8.13 -9.33 -14.18
CA ASP A 191 -7.26 -8.18 -14.46
C ASP A 191 -6.52 -7.76 -13.19
N TRP A 192 -5.19 -7.61 -13.25
CA TRP A 192 -4.38 -7.30 -12.07
C TRP A 192 -4.62 -5.88 -11.53
N LEU A 193 -4.82 -4.88 -12.38
CA LEU A 193 -5.09 -3.52 -11.90
C LEU A 193 -6.46 -3.43 -11.21
N LEU A 194 -7.45 -4.15 -11.71
CA LEU A 194 -8.76 -4.29 -11.04
C LEU A 194 -8.67 -5.15 -9.78
N THR A 195 -7.76 -6.13 -9.72
CA THR A 195 -7.48 -6.91 -8.50
C THR A 195 -6.85 -6.00 -7.42
N ILE A 196 -5.92 -5.13 -7.81
CA ILE A 196 -5.38 -4.09 -6.93
C ILE A 196 -6.48 -3.15 -6.46
N ALA A 197 -7.37 -2.72 -7.34
CA ALA A 197 -8.55 -1.92 -6.97
C ALA A 197 -9.45 -2.65 -5.98
N ALA A 198 -9.66 -3.97 -6.18
CA ALA A 198 -10.46 -4.82 -5.30
C ALA A 198 -9.84 -5.01 -3.92
N PHE A 199 -8.51 -4.99 -3.81
CA PHE A 199 -7.82 -5.00 -2.52
C PHE A 199 -8.20 -3.79 -1.67
N ASN A 200 -8.40 -2.62 -2.31
CA ASN A 200 -8.80 -1.39 -1.66
C ASN A 200 -10.32 -1.29 -1.35
N CYS A 201 -11.21 -1.62 -2.31
CA CYS A 201 -12.66 -1.41 -2.14
C CYS A 201 -13.50 -2.69 -2.10
N GLY A 202 -12.86 -3.86 -2.18
CA GLY A 202 -13.53 -5.16 -2.21
C GLY A 202 -13.97 -5.57 -3.61
N THR A 203 -13.95 -6.90 -3.86
CA THR A 203 -14.33 -7.50 -5.17
C THR A 203 -15.73 -7.11 -5.62
N GLY A 204 -16.71 -7.06 -4.70
CA GLY A 204 -18.08 -6.70 -5.03
C GLY A 204 -18.26 -5.27 -5.56
N ALA A 205 -17.45 -4.30 -5.09
CA ALA A 205 -17.47 -2.94 -5.62
C ALA A 205 -16.89 -2.90 -7.03
N VAL A 206 -15.80 -3.63 -7.28
CA VAL A 206 -15.18 -3.72 -8.61
C VAL A 206 -16.12 -4.40 -9.60
N THR A 207 -16.76 -5.52 -9.24
CA THR A 207 -17.71 -6.22 -10.12
C THR A 207 -18.83 -5.29 -10.56
N ARG A 208 -19.46 -4.55 -9.63
CA ARG A 208 -20.50 -3.56 -9.98
C ARG A 208 -19.98 -2.44 -10.86
N ALA A 209 -18.72 -2.02 -10.70
CA ALA A 209 -18.13 -0.99 -11.54
C ALA A 209 -17.86 -1.51 -12.96
N ILE A 210 -17.41 -2.77 -13.12
CA ILE A 210 -17.26 -3.44 -14.41
C ILE A 210 -18.60 -3.50 -15.15
N GLU A 211 -19.67 -3.94 -14.47
CA GLU A 211 -21.02 -3.97 -15.05
C GLU A 211 -21.46 -2.58 -15.56
N LYS A 212 -21.26 -1.55 -14.74
CA LYS A 212 -21.62 -0.15 -15.11
C LYS A 212 -20.78 0.40 -16.27
N SER A 213 -19.56 -0.07 -16.44
CA SER A 213 -18.67 0.38 -17.51
C SER A 213 -18.87 -0.34 -18.85
N GLY A 214 -19.83 -1.28 -18.94
CA GLY A 214 -20.12 -2.05 -20.15
C GLY A 214 -19.57 -3.47 -20.12
N GLY A 215 -19.14 -3.99 -18.96
CA GLY A 215 -18.76 -5.40 -18.78
C GLY A 215 -17.33 -5.76 -19.17
N VAL A 216 -16.50 -4.80 -19.57
CA VAL A 216 -15.09 -5.05 -19.94
C VAL A 216 -14.21 -4.85 -18.72
N ALA A 217 -13.43 -5.88 -18.35
CA ALA A 217 -12.48 -5.83 -17.25
C ALA A 217 -11.19 -5.12 -17.69
N ASP A 218 -11.21 -3.81 -17.68
CA ASP A 218 -10.08 -2.90 -17.96
C ASP A 218 -10.12 -1.78 -16.91
N PHE A 219 -9.11 -1.69 -16.05
CA PHE A 219 -9.09 -0.72 -14.98
C PHE A 219 -9.32 0.71 -15.45
N TRP A 220 -8.70 1.16 -16.52
CA TRP A 220 -8.79 2.55 -16.97
C TRP A 220 -10.19 2.91 -17.48
N LYS A 221 -10.91 1.95 -18.06
CA LYS A 221 -12.33 2.09 -18.46
C LYS A 221 -13.26 2.02 -17.25
N VAL A 222 -12.97 1.14 -16.30
CA VAL A 222 -13.77 0.92 -15.08
C VAL A 222 -13.56 2.03 -14.05
N ARG A 223 -12.39 2.65 -14.05
CA ARG A 223 -11.96 3.65 -13.05
C ARG A 223 -13.02 4.72 -12.72
N PRO A 224 -13.71 5.38 -13.68
CA PRO A 224 -14.71 6.41 -13.37
C PRO A 224 -15.91 5.91 -12.55
N PHE A 225 -16.15 4.60 -12.53
CA PHE A 225 -17.26 3.95 -11.81
C PHE A 225 -16.86 3.41 -10.44
N LEU A 226 -15.58 3.47 -10.09
CA LEU A 226 -15.04 3.07 -8.78
C LEU A 226 -15.20 4.21 -7.76
N PRO A 227 -15.16 3.90 -6.44
CA PRO A 227 -15.05 4.93 -5.41
C PRO A 227 -13.84 5.85 -5.67
N VAL A 228 -13.97 7.15 -5.41
CA VAL A 228 -12.92 8.16 -5.70
C VAL A 228 -11.57 7.78 -5.10
N GLN A 229 -11.56 7.23 -3.87
CA GLN A 229 -10.34 6.73 -3.25
C GLN A 229 -9.68 5.64 -4.09
N THR A 230 -10.46 4.68 -4.58
CA THR A 230 -9.97 3.55 -5.39
C THR A 230 -9.52 3.99 -6.78
N GLN A 231 -10.16 5.01 -7.36
CA GLN A 231 -9.70 5.62 -8.62
C GLN A 231 -8.26 6.12 -8.55
N ASN A 232 -7.82 6.53 -7.36
CA ASN A 232 -6.48 7.06 -7.10
C ASN A 232 -5.51 6.01 -6.57
N TYR A 233 -6.01 4.90 -6.06
CA TYR A 233 -5.21 3.84 -5.43
C TYR A 233 -4.29 3.13 -6.43
N VAL A 234 -4.79 2.76 -7.59
CA VAL A 234 -3.99 2.09 -8.63
C VAL A 234 -2.94 3.02 -9.24
N PRO A 235 -3.23 4.28 -9.61
CA PRO A 235 -2.18 5.24 -9.98
C PRO A 235 -1.10 5.42 -8.91
N ALA A 236 -1.49 5.48 -7.63
CA ALA A 236 -0.56 5.55 -6.51
C ALA A 236 0.31 4.29 -6.37
N PHE A 237 -0.26 3.10 -6.59
CA PHE A 237 0.48 1.84 -6.65
C PHE A 237 1.55 1.86 -7.75
N ILE A 238 1.18 2.21 -9.00
CA ILE A 238 2.12 2.28 -10.13
C ILE A 238 3.24 3.29 -9.84
N ALA A 239 2.91 4.45 -9.30
CA ALA A 239 3.89 5.46 -8.91
C ALA A 239 4.80 5.01 -7.76
N THR A 240 4.30 4.16 -6.85
CA THR A 240 5.12 3.55 -5.79
C THR A 240 6.13 2.59 -6.39
N VAL A 241 5.70 1.71 -7.31
CA VAL A 241 6.59 0.82 -8.06
C VAL A 241 7.68 1.62 -8.76
N TYR A 242 7.31 2.70 -9.47
CA TYR A 242 8.25 3.60 -10.12
C TYR A 242 9.25 4.20 -9.13
N SER A 243 8.76 4.88 -8.10
CA SER A 243 9.59 5.69 -7.19
C SER A 243 10.58 4.85 -6.40
N MET A 244 10.24 3.61 -6.06
CA MET A 244 11.16 2.71 -5.36
C MET A 244 12.21 2.09 -6.31
N ASN A 245 11.84 1.74 -7.55
CA ASN A 245 12.79 1.18 -8.52
C ASN A 245 13.76 2.22 -9.07
N PHE A 246 13.32 3.45 -9.29
CA PHE A 246 14.12 4.55 -9.84
C PHE A 246 14.53 5.59 -8.79
N SER A 247 14.60 5.19 -7.53
CA SER A 247 14.95 6.07 -6.41
C SER A 247 16.28 6.79 -6.61
N LYS A 248 17.29 6.10 -7.11
CA LYS A 248 18.63 6.66 -7.39
C LYS A 248 18.59 7.76 -8.44
N ASP A 249 17.75 7.63 -9.46
CA ASP A 249 17.56 8.62 -10.53
C ASP A 249 16.90 9.91 -10.02
N HIS A 250 16.27 9.84 -8.86
CA HIS A 250 15.66 10.98 -8.15
C HIS A 250 16.48 11.41 -6.92
N GLU A 251 17.75 10.94 -6.81
CA GLU A 251 18.64 11.23 -5.69
C GLU A 251 18.03 10.84 -4.32
N ILE A 252 17.30 9.72 -4.29
CA ILE A 252 16.71 9.18 -3.07
C ILE A 252 17.57 8.02 -2.59
N SER A 253 18.14 8.15 -1.40
CA SER A 253 18.95 7.12 -0.75
C SER A 253 18.15 6.38 0.30
N ALA A 254 18.36 5.06 0.41
CA ALA A 254 17.79 4.25 1.47
C ALA A 254 18.27 4.75 2.85
N LYS A 255 17.35 4.80 3.82
CA LYS A 255 17.66 5.07 5.22
C LYS A 255 17.77 3.76 5.98
N PRO A 256 18.70 3.63 6.95
CA PRO A 256 18.77 2.42 7.76
C PRO A 256 17.42 2.07 8.40
N ALA A 257 17.08 0.78 8.44
CA ALA A 257 15.81 0.30 9.02
C ALA A 257 15.71 0.58 10.55
N GLY A 258 16.85 0.75 11.22
CA GLY A 258 16.93 0.98 12.66
C GLY A 258 16.86 -0.30 13.50
N PHE A 259 16.87 -1.45 12.85
CA PHE A 259 16.95 -2.79 13.45
C PHE A 259 17.69 -3.75 12.53
N SER A 260 18.06 -4.95 13.02
CA SER A 260 18.76 -5.97 12.23
C SER A 260 17.87 -6.54 11.13
N THR A 261 18.34 -6.49 9.89
CA THR A 261 17.65 -7.13 8.74
C THR A 261 18.01 -8.60 8.62
N LEU A 262 19.08 -9.07 9.30
CA LEU A 262 19.42 -10.48 9.42
C LEU A 262 18.84 -11.03 10.71
N THR A 263 18.01 -12.05 10.61
CA THR A 263 17.24 -12.59 11.74
C THR A 263 17.20 -14.10 11.73
N ASP A 264 17.09 -14.68 12.93
CA ASP A 264 16.83 -16.08 13.18
C ASP A 264 15.43 -16.26 13.76
N VAL A 265 14.83 -17.44 13.58
CA VAL A 265 13.54 -17.79 14.16
C VAL A 265 13.71 -18.94 15.13
N VAL A 266 13.27 -18.75 16.37
CA VAL A 266 13.33 -19.76 17.42
C VAL A 266 11.94 -20.17 17.90
N PRO A 267 11.65 -21.45 18.13
CA PRO A 267 10.39 -21.89 18.69
C PRO A 267 10.36 -21.66 20.21
N VAL A 268 9.35 -20.92 20.68
CA VAL A 268 9.11 -20.69 22.12
C VAL A 268 8.00 -21.66 22.58
N ASN A 269 8.34 -22.61 23.44
CA ASN A 269 7.49 -23.71 23.89
C ASN A 269 6.85 -23.48 25.28
N LYS A 270 6.92 -22.26 25.78
CA LYS A 270 6.30 -21.85 27.05
C LYS A 270 5.81 -20.40 26.98
N ARG A 271 4.91 -20.04 27.88
CA ARG A 271 4.50 -18.64 28.04
C ARG A 271 5.63 -17.85 28.70
N ILE A 272 6.08 -16.76 28.04
CA ILE A 272 7.18 -15.92 28.52
C ILE A 272 7.00 -14.47 28.01
N SER A 273 7.46 -13.49 28.78
CA SER A 273 7.49 -12.09 28.32
C SER A 273 8.70 -11.82 27.42
N ILE A 274 8.53 -10.89 26.46
CA ILE A 274 9.64 -10.44 25.61
C ILE A 274 10.74 -9.79 26.47
N SER A 275 10.37 -9.08 27.56
CA SER A 275 11.33 -8.51 28.50
C SER A 275 12.20 -9.55 29.20
N SER A 276 11.61 -10.72 29.57
CA SER A 276 12.39 -11.83 30.15
C SER A 276 13.35 -12.45 29.12
N ILE A 277 12.96 -12.53 27.86
CA ILE A 277 13.81 -13.00 26.77
C ILE A 277 14.95 -12.01 26.55
N ALA A 278 14.66 -10.70 26.44
CA ALA A 278 15.65 -9.66 26.29
C ALA A 278 16.75 -9.73 27.40
N ALA A 279 16.30 -9.85 28.66
CA ALA A 279 17.22 -9.96 29.79
C ALA A 279 18.07 -11.23 29.78
N ALA A 280 17.53 -12.36 29.29
CA ALA A 280 18.25 -13.63 29.23
C ALA A 280 19.23 -13.73 28.06
N THR A 281 19.01 -12.94 27.00
CA THR A 281 19.81 -12.99 25.74
C THR A 281 20.70 -11.77 25.56
N ASP A 282 20.62 -10.77 26.43
CA ASP A 282 21.29 -9.47 26.31
C ASP A 282 20.94 -8.72 25.00
N LEU A 283 19.70 -8.92 24.48
CA LEU A 283 19.20 -8.26 23.28
C LEU A 283 18.37 -7.02 23.64
N ASP A 284 18.38 -6.03 22.76
CA ASP A 284 17.54 -4.84 22.92
C ASP A 284 16.05 -5.22 22.81
N ILE A 285 15.30 -4.94 23.88
CA ILE A 285 13.85 -5.20 23.92
C ILE A 285 13.10 -4.45 22.83
N LYS A 286 13.52 -3.23 22.46
CA LYS A 286 12.88 -2.45 21.40
C LYS A 286 13.01 -3.14 20.05
N GLU A 287 14.18 -3.68 19.78
CA GLU A 287 14.42 -4.45 18.55
C GLU A 287 13.58 -5.74 18.52
N LEU A 288 13.51 -6.47 19.62
CA LEU A 288 12.66 -7.65 19.75
C LEU A 288 11.18 -7.34 19.50
N LEU A 289 10.68 -6.21 20.00
CA LEU A 289 9.29 -5.77 19.77
C LEU A 289 9.04 -5.36 18.31
N ILE A 290 10.01 -4.74 17.65
CA ILE A 290 9.92 -4.39 16.23
C ILE A 290 9.87 -5.66 15.38
N LEU A 291 10.71 -6.65 15.67
CA LEU A 291 10.77 -7.90 14.91
C LEU A 291 9.58 -8.83 15.18
N ASN A 292 8.86 -8.63 16.30
CA ASN A 292 7.72 -9.45 16.71
C ASN A 292 6.45 -8.61 16.96
N PRO A 293 5.95 -7.89 15.94
CA PRO A 293 4.90 -6.87 16.09
C PRO A 293 3.52 -7.46 16.41
N SER A 294 3.32 -8.76 16.23
CA SER A 294 2.04 -9.44 16.45
C SER A 294 1.73 -9.71 17.92
N PHE A 295 2.72 -9.74 18.80
CA PHE A 295 2.50 -10.07 20.20
C PHE A 295 1.88 -8.90 20.99
N LYS A 296 0.68 -9.13 21.51
CA LYS A 296 0.02 -8.22 22.44
C LYS A 296 0.61 -8.39 23.84
N LYS A 297 0.58 -7.32 24.64
CA LYS A 297 1.06 -7.34 26.04
C LYS A 297 2.52 -7.82 26.17
N GLU A 298 3.28 -7.82 25.07
CA GLU A 298 4.68 -8.26 25.05
C GLU A 298 4.87 -9.69 25.57
N ILE A 299 3.90 -10.57 25.33
CA ILE A 299 3.91 -11.97 25.78
C ILE A 299 3.89 -12.91 24.59
N VAL A 300 4.86 -13.80 24.53
CA VAL A 300 4.86 -14.98 23.67
C VAL A 300 4.11 -16.09 24.40
N ASN A 301 2.93 -16.46 23.90
CA ASN A 301 2.05 -17.44 24.55
C ASN A 301 2.22 -18.85 23.95
N GLY A 302 3.46 -19.35 23.94
CA GLY A 302 3.79 -20.70 23.47
C GLY A 302 3.48 -21.79 24.52
N SER A 303 3.40 -23.03 24.05
CA SER A 303 3.30 -24.24 24.86
C SER A 303 4.13 -25.38 24.26
N ALA A 304 4.36 -26.44 25.01
CA ALA A 304 5.12 -27.60 24.53
C ALA A 304 4.44 -28.28 23.30
N THR A 305 3.11 -28.24 23.24
CA THR A 305 2.32 -28.80 22.12
C THR A 305 2.11 -27.82 20.98
N THR A 306 2.23 -26.53 21.23
CA THR A 306 2.02 -25.45 20.25
C THR A 306 3.09 -24.38 20.44
N PRO A 307 4.32 -24.63 19.99
CA PRO A 307 5.38 -23.63 20.05
C PRO A 307 5.02 -22.43 19.16
N VAL A 308 5.41 -21.24 19.62
CA VAL A 308 5.19 -19.99 18.89
C VAL A 308 6.54 -19.49 18.35
N PRO A 309 6.67 -19.18 17.05
CA PRO A 309 7.89 -18.65 16.50
C PRO A 309 8.17 -17.25 17.05
N LEU A 310 9.39 -17.02 17.46
CA LEU A 310 9.95 -15.72 17.87
C LEU A 310 11.11 -15.37 16.94
N VAL A 311 11.06 -14.16 16.39
CA VAL A 311 12.13 -13.62 15.55
C VAL A 311 13.14 -12.90 16.44
N LEU A 312 14.41 -13.24 16.27
CA LEU A 312 15.54 -12.63 16.96
C LEU A 312 16.51 -12.03 15.93
N PRO A 313 17.25 -10.97 16.27
CA PRO A 313 18.41 -10.58 15.48
C PRO A 313 19.36 -11.78 15.33
N ALA A 314 19.89 -12.01 14.12
CA ALA A 314 20.87 -13.06 13.91
C ALA A 314 22.07 -12.82 14.86
N LEU A 315 22.42 -13.83 15.64
CA LEU A 315 23.60 -13.76 16.49
C LEU A 315 24.81 -13.58 15.56
N LYS A 316 25.58 -12.53 15.77
CA LYS A 316 26.89 -12.42 15.12
C LYS A 316 27.68 -13.66 15.54
N ASN A 317 27.76 -14.65 14.65
CA ASN A 317 28.70 -15.75 14.84
C ASN A 317 30.07 -15.10 14.95
N ASN A 318 30.61 -15.02 16.17
CA ASN A 318 32.02 -14.84 16.36
C ASN A 318 32.68 -16.05 15.69
N VAL A 319 33.06 -15.89 14.44
CA VAL A 319 33.93 -16.84 13.76
C VAL A 319 35.22 -16.73 14.52
N TYR A 320 35.44 -17.71 15.41
CA TYR A 320 36.75 -17.97 16.00
C TYR A 320 37.63 -18.67 14.99
#